data_17ed7d8a9a3ed0e6dd433e28fee9b902
#
_entry.id   17ed7d8a9a3ed0e6dd433e28fee9b902
#
_cell.length_a   1.000
_cell.length_b   1.000
_cell.length_c   1.000
_cell.angle_alpha   90.00
_cell.angle_beta   90.00
_cell.angle_gamma   90.00
#
_symmetry.space_group_name_H-M   'P 1'
#
loop_
_entity.id
_entity.type
_entity.pdbx_description
1 polymer ?
#
loop_
_entity_poly.entity_id
_entity_poly.type
_entity_poly.pdbx_seq_one_letter_code
_entity_poly.pdbx_strand_id
1 'polypeptide(L)'
;MFSLGKVINIIYNIMDFSKKIEKILDKMKEILFKNEEIRVSAAYLFRIKIENKYLLVKGNKISQYQPIGGVYKYKNSFKSKMNEWEAREEETENFYEKNDIRIIIKRKYISEFKKWFNSKKNRECDYKREFEEEIIKKDILPENVKINFDFIRTIDLGIKYSKHFERKELKIFDIIQIELDKESENKILEYLKRSDYLCLAKGNEIKKETFDLLNKTEKISEHSKYIL
;
A
#
# COMPACT_ATOMS: atom_id res chain seq x y z
N MET A 1 -19.59 -42.00 -4.89
CA MET A 1 -19.41 -40.69 -5.58
C MET A 1 -19.70 -39.58 -4.58
N PHE A 2 -18.71 -38.82 -4.12
CA PHE A 2 -18.97 -37.71 -3.20
C PHE A 2 -19.68 -36.60 -3.97
N SER A 3 -20.76 -36.04 -3.43
CA SER A 3 -21.44 -34.91 -4.05
C SER A 3 -20.54 -33.71 -4.03
N LEU A 4 -20.56 -32.88 -5.09
CA LEU A 4 -19.77 -31.64 -5.21
C LEU A 4 -19.89 -30.73 -3.96
N GLY A 5 -21.09 -30.68 -3.36
CA GLY A 5 -21.33 -29.89 -2.13
C GLY A 5 -20.55 -30.41 -0.91
N LYS A 6 -20.36 -31.75 -0.78
CA LYS A 6 -19.52 -32.30 0.31
C LYS A 6 -18.05 -31.93 0.13
N VAL A 7 -17.55 -31.95 -1.10
CA VAL A 7 -16.14 -31.55 -1.40
C VAL A 7 -15.91 -30.08 -1.10
N ILE A 8 -16.83 -29.20 -1.51
CA ILE A 8 -16.76 -27.76 -1.24
C ILE A 8 -16.75 -27.51 0.28
N ASN A 9 -17.58 -28.18 1.04
CA ASN A 9 -17.66 -28.01 2.49
C ASN A 9 -16.37 -28.48 3.21
N ILE A 10 -15.75 -29.57 2.73
CA ILE A 10 -14.46 -30.05 3.24
C ILE A 10 -13.36 -29.01 2.97
N ILE A 11 -13.30 -28.46 1.76
CA ILE A 11 -12.33 -27.40 1.40
C ILE A 11 -12.51 -26.17 2.29
N TYR A 12 -13.76 -25.73 2.52
CA TYR A 12 -14.06 -24.59 3.37
C TYR A 12 -13.60 -24.82 4.83
N ASN A 13 -13.86 -26.01 5.38
CA ASN A 13 -13.43 -26.38 6.72
C ASN A 13 -11.90 -26.44 6.86
N ILE A 14 -11.19 -26.95 5.85
CA ILE A 14 -9.73 -26.98 5.82
C ILE A 14 -9.16 -25.55 5.79
N MET A 15 -9.74 -24.66 4.98
CA MET A 15 -9.33 -23.26 4.91
C MET A 15 -9.56 -22.51 6.23
N ASP A 16 -10.69 -22.74 6.90
CA ASP A 16 -10.99 -22.12 8.21
C ASP A 16 -10.05 -22.65 9.30
N PHE A 17 -9.78 -23.95 9.31
CA PHE A 17 -8.82 -24.57 10.22
C PHE A 17 -7.41 -24.04 10.02
N SER A 18 -6.96 -23.91 8.77
CA SER A 18 -5.67 -23.30 8.42
C SER A 18 -5.53 -21.87 8.97
N LYS A 19 -6.55 -21.04 8.79
CA LYS A 19 -6.59 -19.68 9.35
C LYS A 19 -6.53 -19.64 10.88
N LYS A 20 -7.16 -20.60 11.55
CA LYS A 20 -7.09 -20.72 13.02
C LYS A 20 -5.68 -21.10 13.49
N ILE A 21 -5.03 -22.04 12.80
CA ILE A 21 -3.64 -22.42 13.08
C ILE A 21 -2.71 -21.23 12.89
N GLU A 22 -2.81 -20.49 11.77
CA GLU A 22 -2.01 -19.28 11.55
C GLU A 22 -2.15 -18.27 12.70
N LYS A 23 -3.38 -18.01 13.15
CA LYS A 23 -3.62 -17.10 14.28
C LYS A 23 -2.97 -17.59 15.58
N ILE A 24 -2.97 -18.90 15.85
CA ILE A 24 -2.32 -19.48 17.01
C ILE A 24 -0.79 -19.33 16.90
N LEU A 25 -0.23 -19.66 15.75
CA LEU A 25 1.20 -19.53 15.49
C LEU A 25 1.67 -18.09 15.61
N ASP A 26 0.89 -17.12 15.14
CA ASP A 26 1.22 -15.70 15.26
C ASP A 26 1.21 -15.24 16.73
N LYS A 27 0.23 -15.69 17.52
CA LYS A 27 0.21 -15.44 18.97
C LYS A 27 1.41 -16.07 19.68
N MET A 28 1.80 -17.29 19.33
CA MET A 28 2.99 -17.93 19.88
C MET A 28 4.26 -17.15 19.51
N LYS A 29 4.38 -16.69 18.26
CA LYS A 29 5.48 -15.83 17.83
C LYS A 29 5.50 -14.48 18.58
N GLU A 30 4.32 -13.88 18.83
CA GLU A 30 4.23 -12.65 19.64
C GLU A 30 4.78 -12.86 21.06
N ILE A 31 4.56 -14.01 21.67
CA ILE A 31 5.08 -14.35 23.01
C ILE A 31 6.57 -14.65 22.98
N LEU A 32 7.01 -15.53 22.06
CA LEU A 32 8.40 -15.98 21.98
C LEU A 32 9.36 -14.87 21.55
N PHE A 33 8.93 -14.02 20.62
CA PHE A 33 9.73 -12.94 20.04
C PHE A 33 9.22 -11.55 20.44
N LYS A 34 8.63 -11.41 21.62
CA LYS A 34 7.94 -10.19 22.09
C LYS A 34 8.77 -8.91 21.98
N ASN A 35 10.07 -9.00 22.14
CA ASN A 35 10.99 -7.85 22.10
C ASN A 35 11.64 -7.64 20.73
N GLU A 36 11.36 -8.49 19.73
CA GLU A 36 11.87 -8.31 18.39
C GLU A 36 11.33 -7.02 17.77
N GLU A 37 12.23 -6.24 17.21
CA GLU A 37 11.86 -5.00 16.51
C GLU A 37 11.30 -5.33 15.12
N ILE A 38 10.13 -4.78 14.84
CA ILE A 38 9.43 -4.91 13.56
C ILE A 38 9.32 -3.52 12.94
N ARG A 39 9.78 -3.39 11.71
CA ARG A 39 9.49 -2.23 10.88
C ARG A 39 8.03 -2.27 10.46
N VAL A 40 7.30 -1.18 10.65
CA VAL A 40 5.93 -1.05 10.18
C VAL A 40 5.87 0.04 9.14
N SER A 41 5.22 -0.24 8.02
CA SER A 41 4.90 0.73 6.98
C SER A 41 3.43 0.60 6.61
N ALA A 42 2.69 1.69 6.78
CA ALA A 42 1.28 1.75 6.40
C ALA A 42 1.07 2.82 5.33
N ALA A 43 0.54 2.43 4.18
CA ALA A 43 0.38 3.27 3.02
C ALA A 43 -0.99 3.08 2.37
N TYR A 44 -1.33 3.96 1.45
CA TYR A 44 -2.47 3.79 0.55
C TYR A 44 -1.99 3.83 -0.90
N LEU A 45 -2.67 3.07 -1.75
CA LEU A 45 -2.37 2.98 -3.17
C LEU A 45 -3.63 3.32 -3.95
N PHE A 46 -3.49 4.21 -4.93
CA PHE A 46 -4.60 4.57 -5.81
C PHE A 46 -4.74 3.56 -6.94
N ARG A 47 -5.96 3.12 -7.13
CA ARG A 47 -6.39 2.35 -8.27
C ARG A 47 -7.09 3.26 -9.24
N ILE A 48 -6.37 3.73 -10.26
CA ILE A 48 -6.88 4.61 -11.31
C ILE A 48 -6.87 3.84 -12.61
N LYS A 49 -8.02 3.72 -13.28
CA LYS A 49 -8.14 3.04 -14.57
C LYS A 49 -8.49 4.02 -15.67
N ILE A 50 -7.76 3.96 -16.77
CA ILE A 50 -8.03 4.68 -18.02
C ILE A 50 -7.97 3.64 -19.14
N GLU A 51 -9.01 3.51 -19.96
CA GLU A 51 -9.09 2.55 -21.08
C GLU A 51 -8.69 1.11 -20.68
N ASN A 52 -9.17 0.62 -19.53
CA ASN A 52 -8.86 -0.70 -18.98
C ASN A 52 -7.38 -0.95 -18.62
N LYS A 53 -6.57 0.10 -18.57
CA LYS A 53 -5.19 0.07 -18.07
C LYS A 53 -5.10 0.81 -16.74
N TYR A 54 -4.06 0.54 -15.98
CA TYR A 54 -3.81 1.16 -14.69
C TYR A 54 -2.78 2.27 -14.83
N LEU A 55 -3.11 3.44 -14.28
CA LEU A 55 -2.21 4.57 -14.23
C LEU A 55 -1.14 4.33 -13.16
N LEU A 56 0.11 4.41 -13.55
CA LEU A 56 1.28 4.30 -12.68
C LEU A 56 2.16 5.53 -12.82
N VAL A 57 2.94 5.81 -11.80
CA VAL A 57 3.90 6.92 -11.74
C VAL A 57 5.33 6.38 -11.62
N LYS A 58 6.27 7.07 -12.24
CA LYS A 58 7.70 6.76 -12.12
C LYS A 58 8.19 7.10 -10.71
N GLY A 59 8.76 6.13 -10.02
CA GLY A 59 9.27 6.33 -8.65
C GLY A 59 10.49 7.23 -8.62
N ASN A 60 10.51 8.16 -7.66
CA ASN A 60 11.62 9.12 -7.51
C ASN A 60 12.89 8.47 -6.90
N LYS A 61 12.72 7.42 -6.09
CA LYS A 61 13.83 6.78 -5.34
C LYS A 61 14.35 5.51 -6.02
N ILE A 62 13.47 4.75 -6.63
CA ILE A 62 13.80 3.52 -7.35
C ILE A 62 13.27 3.70 -8.76
N SER A 63 14.14 3.46 -9.77
CA SER A 63 13.76 3.57 -11.17
C SER A 63 12.81 2.43 -11.57
N GLN A 64 11.55 2.59 -11.21
CA GLN A 64 10.45 1.68 -11.54
C GLN A 64 9.14 2.45 -11.52
N TYR A 65 8.13 1.93 -12.22
CA TYR A 65 6.77 2.47 -12.15
C TYR A 65 5.99 1.81 -11.01
N GLN A 66 5.14 2.59 -10.34
CA GLN A 66 4.39 2.17 -9.17
C GLN A 66 3.02 2.85 -9.12
N PRO A 67 2.03 2.33 -8.38
CA PRO A 67 0.79 3.05 -8.13
C PRO A 67 1.08 4.40 -7.48
N ILE A 68 0.31 5.41 -7.87
CA ILE A 68 0.28 6.67 -7.14
C ILE A 68 -0.24 6.37 -5.74
N GLY A 69 0.33 6.99 -4.73
CA GLY A 69 -0.06 6.78 -3.36
C GLY A 69 1.04 7.17 -2.39
N GLY A 70 0.74 7.11 -1.11
CA GLY A 70 1.66 7.58 -0.09
C GLY A 70 1.55 6.84 1.23
N VAL A 71 2.48 7.15 2.10
CA VAL A 71 2.48 6.65 3.47
C VAL A 71 1.57 7.54 4.32
N TYR A 72 0.73 6.90 5.11
CA TYR A 72 -0.10 7.61 6.08
C TYR A 72 0.75 8.39 7.09
N LYS A 73 0.26 9.55 7.49
CA LYS A 73 0.82 10.32 8.59
C LYS A 73 0.03 10.09 9.88
N TYR A 74 0.73 10.00 11.00
CA TYR A 74 0.09 10.04 12.30
C TYR A 74 -0.01 11.50 12.80
N LYS A 75 -0.99 11.77 13.66
CA LYS A 75 -1.16 13.07 14.31
C LYS A 75 -0.34 13.16 15.60
N ASN A 76 0.02 14.36 16.03
CA ASN A 76 0.83 14.56 17.25
C ASN A 76 0.27 13.85 18.50
N SER A 77 -1.06 13.72 18.60
CA SER A 77 -1.73 12.97 19.68
C SER A 77 -1.37 11.47 19.73
N PHE A 78 -0.78 10.92 18.66
CA PHE A 78 -0.30 9.54 18.66
C PHE A 78 1.06 9.37 19.35
N LYS A 79 1.82 10.44 19.57
CA LYS A 79 3.16 10.36 20.20
C LYS A 79 3.16 9.73 21.59
N SER A 80 2.12 9.98 22.39
CA SER A 80 1.97 9.32 23.68
C SER A 80 1.87 7.80 23.55
N LYS A 81 1.15 7.33 22.53
CA LYS A 81 1.01 5.91 22.24
C LYS A 81 2.30 5.30 21.71
N MET A 82 3.04 6.05 20.91
CA MET A 82 4.39 5.61 20.47
C MET A 82 5.32 5.40 21.66
N ASN A 83 5.31 6.31 22.63
CA ASN A 83 6.11 6.17 23.86
C ASN A 83 5.69 4.94 24.67
N GLU A 84 4.38 4.70 24.84
CA GLU A 84 3.86 3.50 25.50
C GLU A 84 4.33 2.21 24.82
N TRP A 85 4.39 2.21 23.49
CA TRP A 85 4.82 1.06 22.69
C TRP A 85 6.32 0.98 22.48
N GLU A 86 7.10 1.87 23.08
CA GLU A 86 8.53 1.97 22.84
C GLU A 86 8.84 2.05 21.33
N ALA A 87 7.93 2.67 20.58
CA ALA A 87 8.05 2.84 19.13
C ALA A 87 8.85 4.09 18.81
N ARG A 88 9.59 4.05 17.70
CA ARG A 88 10.33 5.20 17.17
C ARG A 88 10.10 5.35 15.68
N GLU A 89 10.24 6.57 15.18
CA GLU A 89 10.31 6.81 13.74
C GLU A 89 11.52 6.08 13.15
N GLU A 90 11.41 5.67 11.90
CA GLU A 90 12.54 5.11 11.18
C GLU A 90 13.52 6.24 10.87
N GLU A 91 14.72 6.15 11.43
CA GLU A 91 15.81 7.08 11.13
C GLU A 91 16.35 6.78 9.74
N THR A 92 16.10 7.68 8.81
CA THR A 92 16.71 7.64 7.49
C THR A 92 17.14 9.04 7.09
N GLU A 93 18.37 9.16 6.68
CA GLU A 93 18.93 10.41 6.18
C GLU A 93 18.04 10.97 5.05
N ASN A 94 17.29 12.03 5.33
CA ASN A 94 16.57 12.89 4.39
C ASN A 94 15.49 12.29 3.47
N PHE A 95 15.03 11.05 3.69
CA PHE A 95 14.14 10.38 2.73
C PHE A 95 12.68 10.26 3.14
N TYR A 96 12.36 10.44 4.41
CA TYR A 96 10.98 10.31 4.88
C TYR A 96 10.45 11.63 5.43
N GLU A 97 9.16 11.84 5.23
CA GLU A 97 8.50 12.98 5.82
C GLU A 97 8.23 12.75 7.30
N LYS A 98 8.21 13.84 8.06
CA LYS A 98 7.87 13.79 9.50
C LYS A 98 6.48 13.21 9.70
N ASN A 99 6.34 12.42 10.75
CA ASN A 99 5.10 11.76 11.16
C ASN A 99 4.59 10.67 10.20
N ASP A 100 5.41 10.21 9.25
CA ASP A 100 5.07 9.04 8.44
C ASP A 100 4.85 7.80 9.33
N ILE A 101 3.86 6.98 8.99
CA ILE A 101 3.71 5.66 9.62
C ILE A 101 4.74 4.70 9.00
N ARG A 102 6.00 5.06 9.19
CA ARG A 102 7.21 4.25 9.00
C ARG A 102 7.92 4.21 10.34
N ILE A 103 7.58 3.25 11.17
CA ILE A 103 8.02 3.17 12.56
C ILE A 103 8.64 1.81 12.87
N ILE A 104 9.50 1.82 13.85
CA ILE A 104 10.04 0.58 14.45
C ILE A 104 9.30 0.37 15.77
N ILE A 105 8.74 -0.82 15.95
CA ILE A 105 7.92 -1.17 17.12
C ILE A 105 8.24 -2.59 17.57
N LYS A 106 8.19 -2.87 18.87
CA LYS A 106 8.34 -4.23 19.38
C LYS A 106 7.17 -5.12 18.96
N ARG A 107 7.46 -6.38 18.61
CA ARG A 107 6.47 -7.36 18.14
C ARG A 107 5.26 -7.47 19.06
N LYS A 108 5.44 -7.42 20.37
CA LYS A 108 4.36 -7.51 21.37
C LYS A 108 3.25 -6.46 21.18
N TYR A 109 3.53 -5.34 20.51
CA TYR A 109 2.57 -4.26 20.27
C TYR A 109 1.94 -4.27 18.88
N ILE A 110 2.31 -5.20 18.01
CA ILE A 110 1.80 -5.26 16.62
C ILE A 110 0.28 -5.43 16.58
N SER A 111 -0.29 -6.27 17.43
CA SER A 111 -1.75 -6.45 17.50
C SER A 111 -2.48 -5.17 17.93
N GLU A 112 -1.89 -4.42 18.87
CA GLU A 112 -2.44 -3.13 19.31
C GLU A 112 -2.29 -2.06 18.22
N PHE A 113 -1.14 -2.03 17.54
CA PHE A 113 -0.92 -1.17 16.39
C PHE A 113 -1.99 -1.39 15.31
N LYS A 114 -2.27 -2.65 14.93
CA LYS A 114 -3.30 -2.96 13.93
C LYS A 114 -4.69 -2.49 14.38
N LYS A 115 -5.05 -2.67 15.63
CA LYS A 115 -6.32 -2.17 16.20
C LYS A 115 -6.40 -0.65 16.13
N TRP A 116 -5.32 0.05 16.52
CA TRP A 116 -5.22 1.49 16.44
C TRP A 116 -5.32 1.98 14.99
N PHE A 117 -4.56 1.39 14.06
CA PHE A 117 -4.58 1.75 12.65
C PHE A 117 -5.99 1.64 12.05
N ASN A 118 -6.68 0.54 12.32
CA ASN A 118 -8.05 0.30 11.85
C ASN A 118 -9.09 1.23 12.51
N SER A 119 -8.81 1.74 13.69
CA SER A 119 -9.72 2.71 14.35
C SER A 119 -9.78 4.06 13.64
N LYS A 120 -8.82 4.35 12.75
CA LYS A 120 -8.66 5.63 12.03
C LYS A 120 -8.47 6.84 12.95
N LYS A 121 -8.30 6.65 14.26
CA LYS A 121 -8.08 7.71 15.24
C LYS A 121 -6.61 8.12 15.25
N ASN A 122 -6.37 9.44 15.38
CA ASN A 122 -5.03 10.00 15.51
C ASN A 122 -4.06 9.73 14.34
N ARG A 123 -4.61 9.45 13.16
CA ARG A 123 -3.88 9.35 11.90
C ARG A 123 -4.59 10.08 10.78
N GLU A 124 -3.89 10.28 9.68
CA GLU A 124 -4.45 10.77 8.43
C GLU A 124 -5.55 9.80 7.92
N CYS A 125 -6.64 10.38 7.42
CA CYS A 125 -7.74 9.64 6.80
C CYS A 125 -8.13 10.26 5.46
N ASP A 126 -7.50 11.37 5.07
CA ASP A 126 -7.68 12.03 3.79
C ASP A 126 -6.58 11.55 2.83
N TYR A 127 -6.96 11.20 1.61
CA TYR A 127 -6.06 10.70 0.57
C TYR A 127 -5.62 11.81 -0.40
N LYS A 128 -6.12 13.03 -0.24
CA LYS A 128 -5.91 14.13 -1.20
C LYS A 128 -4.45 14.54 -1.32
N ARG A 129 -3.71 14.55 -0.20
CA ARG A 129 -2.34 15.04 -0.16
C ARG A 129 -1.46 14.44 -1.27
N GLU A 130 -1.36 13.13 -1.36
CA GLU A 130 -0.52 12.46 -2.37
C GLU A 130 -1.07 12.67 -3.80
N PHE A 131 -2.39 12.73 -3.96
CA PHE A 131 -2.96 13.04 -5.27
C PHE A 131 -2.61 14.47 -5.70
N GLU A 132 -2.67 15.42 -4.78
CA GLU A 132 -2.23 16.80 -5.03
C GLU A 132 -0.73 16.86 -5.36
N GLU A 133 0.11 16.16 -4.62
CA GLU A 133 1.56 16.17 -4.82
C GLU A 133 1.99 15.51 -6.14
N GLU A 134 1.37 14.40 -6.51
CA GLU A 134 1.80 13.60 -7.66
C GLU A 134 1.07 13.95 -8.97
N ILE A 135 -0.10 14.60 -8.89
CA ILE A 135 -0.93 14.90 -10.06
C ILE A 135 -1.16 16.40 -10.24
N ILE A 136 -1.60 17.10 -9.18
CA ILE A 136 -1.98 18.51 -9.31
C ILE A 136 -0.74 19.41 -9.37
N LYS A 137 0.18 19.29 -8.40
CA LYS A 137 1.41 20.09 -8.36
C LYS A 137 2.38 19.83 -9.52
N LYS A 138 2.12 18.79 -10.31
CA LYS A 138 2.86 18.49 -11.54
C LYS A 138 2.13 18.93 -12.81
N ASP A 139 1.09 19.75 -12.66
CA ASP A 139 0.29 20.29 -13.76
C ASP A 139 -0.29 19.23 -14.71
N ILE A 140 -0.58 18.03 -14.16
CA ILE A 140 -1.21 16.94 -14.92
C ILE A 140 -2.72 17.16 -14.98
N LEU A 141 -3.33 17.52 -13.86
CA LEU A 141 -4.73 17.93 -13.74
C LEU A 141 -4.84 19.28 -13.02
N PRO A 142 -5.91 20.07 -13.29
CA PRO A 142 -6.10 21.36 -12.64
C PRO A 142 -6.51 21.20 -11.17
N GLU A 143 -6.25 22.24 -10.36
CA GLU A 143 -6.58 22.26 -8.92
C GLU A 143 -8.08 22.06 -8.60
N ASN A 144 -8.95 22.49 -9.50
CA ASN A 144 -10.41 22.41 -9.32
C ASN A 144 -11.01 21.07 -9.78
N VAL A 145 -10.17 20.06 -10.11
CA VAL A 145 -10.66 18.74 -10.48
C VAL A 145 -11.45 18.10 -9.33
N LYS A 146 -12.63 17.58 -9.66
CA LYS A 146 -13.45 16.84 -8.69
C LYS A 146 -13.08 15.38 -8.70
N ILE A 147 -12.55 14.90 -7.59
CA ILE A 147 -12.12 13.51 -7.41
C ILE A 147 -12.85 12.88 -6.24
N ASN A 148 -13.40 11.70 -6.46
CA ASN A 148 -13.94 10.84 -5.42
C ASN A 148 -12.89 9.78 -5.05
N PHE A 149 -12.73 9.55 -3.75
CA PHE A 149 -11.83 8.56 -3.19
C PHE A 149 -12.65 7.47 -2.51
N ASP A 150 -12.77 6.32 -3.16
CA ASP A 150 -13.58 5.20 -2.67
C ASP A 150 -12.67 4.11 -2.09
N PHE A 151 -12.79 3.85 -0.79
CA PHE A 151 -12.05 2.78 -0.15
C PHE A 151 -12.56 1.42 -0.65
N ILE A 152 -11.63 0.58 -1.17
CA ILE A 152 -11.95 -0.78 -1.63
C ILE A 152 -11.67 -1.81 -0.55
N ARG A 153 -10.43 -1.88 -0.07
CA ARG A 153 -9.98 -2.91 0.88
C ARG A 153 -8.66 -2.54 1.54
N THR A 154 -8.40 -3.13 2.69
CA THR A 154 -7.08 -3.16 3.33
C THR A 154 -6.39 -4.48 3.03
N ILE A 155 -5.11 -4.43 2.70
CA ILE A 155 -4.22 -5.57 2.52
C ILE A 155 -3.18 -5.55 3.63
N ASP A 156 -3.26 -6.51 4.53
CA ASP A 156 -2.26 -6.76 5.58
C ASP A 156 -1.37 -7.92 5.13
N LEU A 157 -0.11 -7.63 4.83
CA LEU A 157 0.84 -8.63 4.32
C LEU A 157 1.44 -9.51 5.43
N GLY A 158 1.05 -9.26 6.68
CA GLY A 158 1.70 -9.90 7.83
C GLY A 158 3.16 -9.50 8.00
N ILE A 159 3.82 -10.09 8.99
CA ILE A 159 5.23 -9.83 9.24
C ILE A 159 6.07 -10.74 8.34
N LYS A 160 6.90 -10.13 7.47
CA LYS A 160 7.82 -10.83 6.57
C LYS A 160 9.23 -10.24 6.67
N TYR A 161 10.24 -11.01 6.32
CA TYR A 161 11.59 -10.49 6.22
C TYR A 161 11.72 -9.64 4.95
N SER A 162 12.20 -8.42 5.11
CA SER A 162 12.53 -7.51 4.01
C SER A 162 14.02 -7.56 3.73
N LYS A 163 14.40 -8.00 2.54
CA LYS A 163 15.81 -8.00 2.11
C LYS A 163 16.37 -6.58 1.98
N HIS A 164 15.51 -5.63 1.60
CA HIS A 164 15.91 -4.24 1.40
C HIS A 164 16.27 -3.54 2.72
N PHE A 165 15.49 -3.81 3.78
CA PHE A 165 15.73 -3.23 5.11
C PHE A 165 16.47 -4.15 6.06
N GLU A 166 16.84 -5.37 5.61
CA GLU A 166 17.53 -6.41 6.39
C GLU A 166 16.88 -6.71 7.76
N ARG A 167 15.53 -6.56 7.83
CA ARG A 167 14.74 -6.77 9.05
C ARG A 167 13.34 -7.26 8.76
N LYS A 168 12.64 -7.71 9.79
CA LYS A 168 11.21 -8.05 9.67
C LYS A 168 10.37 -6.80 9.50
N GLU A 169 9.40 -6.88 8.61
CA GLU A 169 8.56 -5.77 8.22
C GLU A 169 7.09 -6.19 8.17
N LEU A 170 6.22 -5.35 8.71
CA LEU A 170 4.78 -5.37 8.51
C LEU A 170 4.41 -4.27 7.50
N LYS A 171 3.83 -4.67 6.37
CA LYS A 171 3.25 -3.72 5.40
C LYS A 171 1.74 -3.81 5.41
N ILE A 172 1.09 -2.64 5.46
CA ILE A 172 -0.35 -2.49 5.32
C ILE A 172 -0.63 -1.53 4.18
N PHE A 173 -1.51 -1.92 3.25
CA PHE A 173 -1.95 -1.08 2.15
C PHE A 173 -3.46 -0.94 2.15
N ASP A 174 -3.96 0.29 2.18
CA ASP A 174 -5.34 0.59 1.83
C ASP A 174 -5.42 0.84 0.32
N ILE A 175 -6.33 0.18 -0.37
CA ILE A 175 -6.54 0.36 -1.80
C ILE A 175 -7.72 1.30 -1.99
N ILE A 176 -7.48 2.39 -2.71
CA ILE A 176 -8.43 3.47 -2.93
C ILE A 176 -8.71 3.58 -4.43
N GLN A 177 -9.97 3.38 -4.80
CA GLN A 177 -10.43 3.63 -6.17
C GLN A 177 -10.53 5.14 -6.40
N ILE A 178 -10.02 5.59 -7.53
CA ILE A 178 -10.26 6.92 -8.06
C ILE A 178 -10.92 6.78 -9.43
N GLU A 179 -12.06 7.42 -9.57
CA GLU A 179 -12.74 7.54 -10.85
C GLU A 179 -12.53 8.96 -11.41
N LEU A 180 -12.06 9.02 -12.64
CA LEU A 180 -11.84 10.26 -13.37
C LEU A 180 -12.99 10.49 -14.33
N ASP A 181 -13.37 11.76 -14.50
CA ASP A 181 -14.25 12.14 -15.59
C ASP A 181 -13.49 12.09 -16.93
N LYS A 182 -14.24 12.15 -18.03
CA LYS A 182 -13.65 12.01 -19.37
C LYS A 182 -12.69 13.14 -19.73
N GLU A 183 -12.91 14.33 -19.20
CA GLU A 183 -12.02 15.47 -19.41
C GLU A 183 -10.66 15.23 -18.73
N SER A 184 -10.68 14.77 -17.47
CA SER A 184 -9.48 14.42 -16.71
C SER A 184 -8.71 13.25 -17.35
N GLU A 185 -9.42 12.21 -17.82
CA GLU A 185 -8.78 11.11 -18.57
C GLU A 185 -8.03 11.64 -19.79
N ASN A 186 -8.69 12.50 -20.61
CA ASN A 186 -8.09 13.06 -21.81
C ASN A 186 -6.83 13.91 -21.49
N LYS A 187 -6.86 14.72 -20.43
CA LYS A 187 -5.69 15.50 -19.98
C LYS A 187 -4.51 14.58 -19.59
N ILE A 188 -4.78 13.49 -18.88
CA ILE A 188 -3.75 12.51 -18.54
C ILE A 188 -3.21 11.83 -19.81
N LEU A 189 -4.06 11.46 -20.77
CA LEU A 189 -3.64 10.87 -22.03
C LEU A 189 -2.79 11.82 -22.87
N GLU A 190 -3.07 13.13 -22.84
CA GLU A 190 -2.23 14.15 -23.46
C GLU A 190 -0.88 14.31 -22.76
N TYR A 191 -0.87 14.28 -21.43
CA TYR A 191 0.37 14.35 -20.64
C TYR A 191 1.30 13.16 -20.95
N LEU A 192 0.75 11.95 -21.09
CA LEU A 192 1.48 10.73 -21.45
C LEU A 192 2.21 10.81 -22.81
N LYS A 193 1.77 11.67 -23.74
CA LYS A 193 2.43 11.87 -25.03
C LYS A 193 3.74 12.66 -24.93
N ARG A 194 3.91 13.42 -23.87
CA ARG A 194 5.03 14.39 -23.68
C ARG A 194 5.93 14.12 -22.49
N SER A 195 5.60 13.12 -21.68
CA SER A 195 6.33 12.83 -20.45
C SER A 195 6.34 11.31 -20.17
N ASP A 196 7.46 10.80 -19.67
CA ASP A 196 7.63 9.43 -19.18
C ASP A 196 7.38 9.31 -17.67
N TYR A 197 6.92 10.38 -17.02
CA TYR A 197 6.61 10.38 -15.59
C TYR A 197 5.43 9.47 -15.24
N LEU A 198 4.44 9.39 -16.11
CA LEU A 198 3.29 8.48 -16.00
C LEU A 198 3.36 7.38 -17.05
N CYS A 199 2.74 6.26 -16.76
CA CYS A 199 2.46 5.23 -17.76
C CYS A 199 1.10 4.56 -17.52
N LEU A 200 0.59 3.88 -18.56
CA LEU A 200 -0.59 3.04 -18.50
C LEU A 200 -0.19 1.58 -18.70
N ALA A 201 -0.28 0.78 -17.65
CA ALA A 201 0.06 -0.64 -17.67
C ALA A 201 -1.20 -1.52 -17.67
N LYS A 202 -1.17 -2.60 -18.45
CA LYS A 202 -2.19 -3.65 -18.44
C LYS A 202 -2.05 -4.51 -17.18
N GLY A 203 -3.12 -5.16 -16.74
CA GLY A 203 -3.07 -6.03 -15.57
C GLY A 203 -2.08 -7.21 -15.70
N ASN A 204 -1.86 -7.73 -16.91
CA ASN A 204 -0.86 -8.77 -17.15
C ASN A 204 0.59 -8.26 -17.07
N GLU A 205 0.84 -7.01 -17.46
CA GLU A 205 2.15 -6.34 -17.35
C GLU A 205 2.48 -6.10 -15.88
N ILE A 206 1.50 -5.64 -15.10
CA ILE A 206 1.62 -5.50 -13.63
C ILE A 206 1.95 -6.85 -12.98
N LYS A 207 1.29 -7.94 -13.39
CA LYS A 207 1.58 -9.29 -12.86
C LYS A 207 3.00 -9.78 -13.22
N LYS A 208 3.53 -9.37 -14.36
CA LYS A 208 4.90 -9.67 -14.80
C LYS A 208 5.95 -8.72 -14.22
N GLU A 209 5.51 -7.64 -13.54
CA GLU A 209 6.35 -6.58 -12.99
C GLU A 209 7.21 -5.85 -14.03
N THR A 210 6.82 -5.90 -15.31
CA THR A 210 7.48 -5.25 -16.43
C THR A 210 6.50 -4.86 -17.52
N PHE A 211 6.83 -3.82 -18.28
CA PHE A 211 6.14 -3.43 -19.51
C PHE A 211 7.11 -2.78 -20.50
N ASP A 212 6.73 -2.76 -21.78
CA ASP A 212 7.55 -2.17 -22.82
C ASP A 212 7.08 -0.73 -23.10
N LEU A 213 8.03 0.20 -22.99
CA LEU A 213 7.84 1.63 -23.27
C LEU A 213 8.92 2.09 -24.27
N LEU A 214 8.53 2.56 -25.44
CA LEU A 214 9.44 3.10 -26.46
C LEU A 214 10.64 2.17 -26.75
N ASN A 215 10.38 0.87 -26.95
CA ASN A 215 11.39 -0.19 -27.19
C ASN A 215 12.34 -0.47 -26.02
N LYS A 216 11.99 -0.03 -24.80
CA LYS A 216 12.71 -0.32 -23.57
C LYS A 216 11.80 -1.03 -22.59
N THR A 217 12.29 -2.10 -21.97
CA THR A 217 11.56 -2.79 -20.90
C THR A 217 11.77 -2.04 -19.58
N GLU A 218 10.68 -1.51 -19.04
CA GLU A 218 10.65 -0.80 -17.78
C GLU A 218 10.12 -1.70 -16.65
N LYS A 219 10.58 -1.45 -15.42
CA LYS A 219 10.15 -2.22 -14.25
C LYS A 219 8.89 -1.64 -13.63
N ILE A 220 8.04 -2.53 -13.13
CA ILE A 220 6.88 -2.18 -12.29
C ILE A 220 7.13 -2.73 -10.88
N SER A 221 6.80 -1.94 -9.87
CA SER A 221 6.98 -2.34 -8.48
C SER A 221 6.10 -3.55 -8.11
N GLU A 222 6.63 -4.45 -7.30
CA GLU A 222 5.93 -5.66 -6.84
C GLU A 222 4.57 -5.35 -6.20
N HIS A 223 4.46 -4.25 -5.46
CA HIS A 223 3.21 -3.88 -4.78
C HIS A 223 2.11 -3.36 -5.72
N SER A 224 2.44 -3.09 -7.00
CA SER A 224 1.44 -2.72 -8.01
C SER A 224 0.37 -3.80 -8.23
N LYS A 225 0.67 -5.06 -7.97
CA LYS A 225 -0.31 -6.15 -8.06
C LYS A 225 -1.51 -5.98 -7.13
N TYR A 226 -1.39 -5.17 -6.09
CA TYR A 226 -2.47 -4.96 -5.12
C TYR A 226 -3.57 -4.03 -5.62
N ILE A 227 -3.34 -3.26 -6.69
CA ILE A 227 -4.39 -2.44 -7.32
C ILE A 227 -5.18 -3.18 -8.41
N LEU A 228 -4.92 -4.46 -8.67
CA LEU A 228 -5.65 -5.29 -9.64
C LEU A 228 -7.05 -5.70 -9.18
#